data_8ed527dabfd28cba961cd000959c7f2e
#
_entry.id   8ed527dabfd28cba961cd000959c7f2e
#
_cell.length_a   1.000
_cell.length_b   1.000
_cell.length_c   1.000
_cell.angle_alpha   90.00
_cell.angle_beta   90.00
_cell.angle_gamma   90.00
#
_symmetry.space_group_name_H-M   'P 1'
#
loop_
_entity.id
_entity.type
_entity.pdbx_description
1 polymer ?
#
loop_
_entity_poly.entity_id
_entity_poly.type
_entity_poly.pdbx_seq_one_letter_code
_entity_poly.pdbx_strand_id
1 'polypeptide(L)'
;METRSESASTSQRRGFVVGAHRAISLRPAEDSRLIVTTGRAWVTLNLPHQPDGLGDHVLGTGESLFVPAGAHLVMEPWIRGEALRFDWSVIPQAEASPQRFSREVVAPSRELATALGQATLAFGRLLRGVLGYTEFLVAGRGRVLSRFESNPP
;
A
#
# COMPACT_ATOMS: atom_id res chain seq x y z
N MET A 1 -32.71 3.29 34.79
CA MET A 1 -31.25 3.21 35.05
C MET A 1 -30.81 1.88 34.47
N GLU A 2 -30.56 1.90 33.14
CA GLU A 2 -30.24 0.73 32.36
C GLU A 2 -28.73 0.66 32.17
N THR A 3 -28.11 -0.30 32.80
CA THR A 3 -26.71 -0.64 32.62
C THR A 3 -26.56 -1.39 31.30
N ARG A 4 -26.09 -0.67 30.29
CA ARG A 4 -25.70 -1.22 28.98
C ARG A 4 -24.46 -2.07 29.19
N SER A 5 -24.65 -3.41 29.22
CA SER A 5 -23.52 -4.37 29.16
C SER A 5 -22.80 -4.18 27.83
N GLU A 6 -21.65 -3.56 27.87
CA GLU A 6 -20.67 -3.55 26.83
C GLU A 6 -20.04 -4.94 26.75
N SER A 7 -20.56 -5.78 25.87
CA SER A 7 -19.91 -7.03 25.49
C SER A 7 -18.68 -6.69 24.66
N ALA A 8 -17.58 -6.42 25.35
CA ALA A 8 -16.25 -6.39 24.74
C ALA A 8 -15.98 -7.79 24.15
N SER A 9 -16.05 -7.93 22.84
CA SER A 9 -15.61 -9.10 22.11
C SER A 9 -14.13 -9.30 22.40
N THR A 10 -13.84 -10.11 23.40
CA THR A 10 -12.45 -10.46 23.79
C THR A 10 -11.91 -11.34 22.67
N SER A 11 -11.18 -10.73 21.73
CA SER A 11 -10.37 -11.44 20.75
C SER A 11 -9.46 -12.39 21.53
N GLN A 12 -9.69 -13.69 21.43
CA GLN A 12 -9.00 -14.72 22.20
C GLN A 12 -7.56 -14.80 21.72
N ARG A 13 -6.65 -14.09 22.39
CA ARG A 13 -5.22 -14.19 22.16
C ARG A 13 -4.72 -15.51 22.70
N ARG A 14 -4.04 -16.28 21.88
CA ARG A 14 -3.36 -17.51 22.26
C ARG A 14 -1.87 -17.34 22.12
N GLY A 15 -1.15 -17.54 23.20
CA GLY A 15 0.31 -17.54 23.22
C GLY A 15 0.88 -18.88 22.72
N PHE A 16 1.87 -18.82 21.86
CA PHE A 16 2.57 -19.98 21.29
C PHE A 16 4.08 -19.84 21.48
N VAL A 17 4.76 -20.96 21.47
CA VAL A 17 6.24 -21.01 21.55
C VAL A 17 6.75 -21.83 20.37
N VAL A 18 7.71 -21.27 19.65
CA VAL A 18 8.50 -21.98 18.65
C VAL A 18 9.85 -22.28 19.28
N GLY A 19 10.17 -23.57 19.41
CA GLY A 19 11.46 -23.98 19.97
C GLY A 19 12.63 -23.59 19.08
N ALA A 20 13.82 -23.54 19.67
CA ALA A 20 15.06 -23.36 18.95
C ALA A 20 15.18 -24.39 17.82
N HIS A 21 15.65 -23.96 16.64
CA HIS A 21 15.83 -24.80 15.45
C HIS A 21 14.54 -25.42 14.87
N ARG A 22 13.38 -24.87 15.21
CA ARG A 22 12.10 -25.35 14.65
C ARG A 22 11.46 -24.23 13.83
N ALA A 23 10.89 -24.61 12.69
CA ALA A 23 9.96 -23.80 11.94
C ALA A 23 8.54 -24.29 12.18
N ILE A 24 7.58 -23.39 12.13
CA ILE A 24 6.15 -23.70 12.14
C ILE A 24 5.52 -23.20 10.84
N SER A 25 4.48 -23.90 10.40
CA SER A 25 3.69 -23.54 9.24
C SER A 25 2.24 -23.35 9.66
N LEU A 26 1.64 -22.23 9.28
CA LEU A 26 0.27 -21.86 9.63
C LEU A 26 -0.53 -21.52 8.36
N ARG A 27 -1.79 -21.90 8.34
CA ARG A 27 -2.77 -21.51 7.30
C ARG A 27 -4.05 -21.09 7.99
N PRO A 28 -4.22 -19.81 8.26
CA PRO A 28 -5.43 -19.33 8.92
C PRO A 28 -6.64 -19.45 8.00
N ALA A 29 -7.76 -19.87 8.56
CA ALA A 29 -9.06 -19.85 7.87
C ALA A 29 -9.71 -18.47 7.87
N GLU A 30 -9.27 -17.59 8.78
CA GLU A 30 -9.78 -16.23 8.97
C GLU A 30 -8.63 -15.25 9.08
N ASP A 31 -8.90 -13.99 8.73
CA ASP A 31 -7.92 -12.91 8.89
C ASP A 31 -7.40 -12.89 10.32
N SER A 32 -6.10 -12.86 10.44
CA SER A 32 -5.43 -13.05 11.72
C SER A 32 -4.30 -12.05 11.92
N ARG A 33 -3.91 -11.87 13.19
CA ARG A 33 -2.77 -11.05 13.56
C ARG A 33 -1.78 -11.88 14.37
N LEU A 34 -0.55 -11.85 13.93
CA LEU A 34 0.62 -12.36 14.63
C LEU A 34 1.28 -11.21 15.37
N ILE A 35 1.67 -11.41 16.63
CA ILE A 35 2.44 -10.45 17.43
C ILE A 35 3.59 -11.20 18.09
N VAL A 36 4.82 -10.79 17.84
CA VAL A 36 5.99 -11.37 18.52
C VAL A 36 6.07 -10.82 19.94
N THR A 37 6.05 -11.69 20.93
CA THR A 37 6.10 -11.29 22.36
C THR A 37 7.48 -11.43 22.97
N THR A 38 8.31 -12.35 22.44
CA THR A 38 9.70 -12.52 22.90
C THR A 38 10.55 -13.08 21.76
N GLY A 39 11.73 -12.52 21.57
CA GLY A 39 12.68 -12.93 20.53
C GLY A 39 12.47 -12.18 19.22
N ARG A 40 13.00 -12.75 18.14
CA ARG A 40 12.88 -12.22 16.79
C ARG A 40 12.50 -13.36 15.85
N ALA A 41 11.55 -13.10 14.98
CA ALA A 41 11.01 -14.07 14.03
C ALA A 41 11.45 -13.75 12.59
N TRP A 42 11.80 -14.77 11.83
CA TRP A 42 11.78 -14.71 10.38
C TRP A 42 10.47 -15.32 9.90
N VAL A 43 9.72 -14.56 9.14
CA VAL A 43 8.38 -14.95 8.65
C VAL A 43 8.35 -14.82 7.15
N THR A 44 8.03 -15.93 6.46
CA THR A 44 7.74 -15.95 5.03
C THR A 44 6.23 -16.06 4.85
N LEU A 45 5.62 -15.11 4.16
CA LEU A 45 4.18 -15.06 3.89
C LEU A 45 3.91 -15.30 2.40
N ASN A 46 3.16 -16.35 2.09
CA ASN A 46 2.73 -16.72 0.74
C ASN A 46 1.23 -16.48 0.58
N LEU A 47 0.84 -15.68 -0.40
CA LEU A 47 -0.56 -15.44 -0.74
C LEU A 47 -0.97 -16.32 -1.93
N PRO A 48 -2.11 -17.03 -1.88
CA PRO A 48 -2.47 -18.04 -2.88
C PRO A 48 -2.72 -17.49 -4.30
N HIS A 49 -2.84 -16.17 -4.47
CA HIS A 49 -3.18 -15.53 -5.75
C HIS A 49 -2.21 -14.40 -6.13
N GLN A 50 -1.14 -14.20 -5.39
CA GLN A 50 -0.14 -13.16 -5.63
C GLN A 50 1.26 -13.75 -5.47
N PRO A 51 1.85 -14.34 -6.52
CA PRO A 51 3.21 -14.88 -6.45
C PRO A 51 4.26 -13.79 -6.13
N ASP A 52 4.01 -12.54 -6.50
CA ASP A 52 4.87 -11.40 -6.18
C ASP A 52 4.58 -10.75 -4.82
N GLY A 53 3.52 -11.17 -4.13
CA GLY A 53 3.17 -10.74 -2.77
C GLY A 53 3.96 -11.45 -1.67
N LEU A 54 5.04 -12.11 -2.05
CA LEU A 54 5.94 -12.83 -1.16
C LEU A 54 6.84 -11.83 -0.45
N GLY A 55 6.69 -11.76 0.85
CA GLY A 55 7.60 -10.98 1.67
C GLY A 55 8.23 -11.86 2.74
N ASP A 56 9.54 -11.83 2.81
CA ASP A 56 10.25 -12.23 4.01
C ASP A 56 10.20 -11.03 4.97
N HIS A 57 9.67 -11.28 6.15
CA HIS A 57 9.55 -10.28 7.21
C HIS A 57 10.42 -10.69 8.39
N VAL A 58 11.14 -9.76 8.95
CA VAL A 58 11.83 -9.96 10.22
C VAL A 58 11.09 -9.15 11.27
N LEU A 59 10.48 -9.84 12.23
CA LEU A 59 9.69 -9.23 13.29
C LEU A 59 10.44 -9.30 14.62
N GLY A 60 10.59 -8.17 15.26
CA GLY A 60 11.10 -8.05 16.63
C GLY A 60 9.99 -8.13 17.68
N THR A 61 10.39 -8.15 18.96
CA THR A 61 9.46 -8.12 20.10
C THR A 61 8.55 -6.89 20.05
N GLY A 62 7.23 -7.09 20.14
CA GLY A 62 6.20 -6.05 20.05
C GLY A 62 5.72 -5.76 18.63
N GLU A 63 6.41 -6.24 17.60
CA GLU A 63 5.98 -6.05 16.21
C GLU A 63 4.89 -7.05 15.82
N SER A 64 4.03 -6.63 14.91
CA SER A 64 2.89 -7.42 14.46
C SER A 64 2.83 -7.52 12.94
N LEU A 65 2.29 -8.66 12.46
CA LEU A 65 2.02 -8.92 11.06
C LEU A 65 0.56 -9.29 10.87
N PHE A 66 -0.08 -8.67 9.89
CA PHE A 66 -1.39 -9.09 9.42
C PHE A 66 -1.23 -10.31 8.49
N VAL A 67 -2.03 -11.36 8.75
CA VAL A 67 -2.01 -12.60 7.98
C VAL A 67 -3.41 -12.82 7.43
N PRO A 68 -3.62 -12.67 6.10
CA PRO A 68 -4.91 -12.86 5.48
C PRO A 68 -5.39 -14.32 5.58
N ALA A 69 -6.72 -14.50 5.54
CA ALA A 69 -7.33 -15.80 5.41
C ALA A 69 -6.79 -16.56 4.18
N GLY A 70 -6.47 -17.85 4.34
CA GLY A 70 -5.94 -18.70 3.28
C GLY A 70 -4.44 -18.50 2.95
N ALA A 71 -3.79 -17.51 3.53
CA ALA A 71 -2.36 -17.32 3.37
C ALA A 71 -1.59 -18.49 3.99
N HIS A 72 -0.42 -18.79 3.43
CA HIS A 72 0.52 -19.74 3.99
C HIS A 72 1.69 -18.99 4.63
N LEU A 73 1.79 -19.07 5.95
CA LEU A 73 2.84 -18.46 6.74
C LEU A 73 3.78 -19.53 7.24
N VAL A 74 5.08 -19.31 7.03
CA VAL A 74 6.15 -20.10 7.65
C VAL A 74 6.94 -19.18 8.55
N MET A 75 7.21 -19.60 9.77
CA MET A 75 7.93 -18.78 10.75
C MET A 75 8.96 -19.62 11.51
N GLU A 76 10.13 -19.02 11.72
CA GLU A 76 11.21 -19.60 12.52
C GLU A 76 11.90 -18.53 13.38
N PRO A 77 12.59 -18.91 14.48
CA PRO A 77 13.41 -17.97 15.21
C PRO A 77 14.54 -17.43 14.35
N TRP A 78 14.71 -16.11 14.32
CA TRP A 78 15.81 -15.45 13.60
C TRP A 78 17.19 -15.82 14.13
N ILE A 79 17.30 -15.94 15.44
CA ILE A 79 18.56 -16.29 16.10
C ILE A 79 18.57 -17.80 16.39
N ARG A 80 19.54 -18.50 15.80
CA ARG A 80 19.70 -19.94 16.03
C ARG A 80 19.98 -20.21 17.51
N GLY A 81 19.26 -21.15 18.11
CA GLY A 81 19.39 -21.53 19.49
C GLY A 81 18.48 -20.79 20.47
N GLU A 82 17.78 -19.75 20.02
CA GLU A 82 16.77 -19.04 20.83
C GLU A 82 15.35 -19.53 20.52
N ALA A 83 14.51 -19.52 21.54
CA ALA A 83 13.09 -19.78 21.38
C ALA A 83 12.34 -18.49 21.09
N LEU A 84 11.32 -18.56 20.24
CA LEU A 84 10.44 -17.48 19.87
C LEU A 84 9.09 -17.64 20.59
N ARG A 85 8.55 -16.56 21.12
CA ARG A 85 7.17 -16.51 21.63
C ARG A 85 6.36 -15.51 20.82
N PHE A 86 5.12 -15.89 20.50
CA PHE A 86 4.21 -15.02 19.78
C PHE A 86 2.77 -15.24 20.22
N ASP A 87 1.97 -14.20 20.06
CA ASP A 87 0.52 -14.25 20.23
C ASP A 87 -0.13 -14.33 18.84
N TRP A 88 -1.17 -15.14 18.76
CA TRP A 88 -2.03 -15.25 17.60
C TRP A 88 -3.45 -14.88 17.96
N SER A 89 -4.05 -14.01 17.17
CA SER A 89 -5.44 -13.61 17.34
C SER A 89 -6.15 -13.57 16.00
N VAL A 90 -7.37 -14.10 15.95
CA VAL A 90 -8.29 -13.93 14.84
C VAL A 90 -8.84 -12.50 14.89
N ILE A 91 -8.87 -11.84 13.75
CA ILE A 91 -9.45 -10.50 13.60
C ILE A 91 -10.93 -10.71 13.28
N PRO A 92 -11.85 -10.27 14.16
CA PRO A 92 -13.27 -10.36 13.84
C PRO A 92 -13.59 -9.65 12.52
N GLN A 93 -14.42 -10.26 11.66
CA GLN A 93 -14.80 -9.68 10.36
C GLN A 93 -15.41 -8.27 10.47
N ALA A 94 -15.96 -7.91 11.62
CA ALA A 94 -16.45 -6.56 11.89
C ALA A 94 -15.33 -5.48 11.87
N GLU A 95 -14.08 -5.86 12.20
CA GLU A 95 -12.92 -4.96 12.13
C GLU A 95 -12.23 -4.96 10.75
N ALA A 96 -12.39 -6.05 9.99
CA ALA A 96 -11.96 -6.19 8.61
C ALA A 96 -12.99 -5.61 7.62
N SER A 97 -13.78 -4.62 8.05
CA SER A 97 -14.90 -4.12 7.25
C SER A 97 -14.39 -3.55 5.90
N PRO A 98 -15.12 -3.80 4.80
CA PRO A 98 -14.83 -3.25 3.48
C PRO A 98 -14.73 -1.71 3.49
N GLN A 99 -15.21 -1.06 4.54
CA GLN A 99 -15.08 0.38 4.76
C GLN A 99 -13.65 0.83 5.10
N ARG A 100 -12.83 -0.01 5.79
CA ARG A 100 -11.42 0.31 6.03
C ARG A 100 -10.59 0.16 4.76
N PHE A 101 -10.78 -0.94 4.02
CA PHE A 101 -10.15 -1.12 2.73
C PHE A 101 -10.53 -0.02 1.74
N SER A 102 -11.82 0.36 1.72
CA SER A 102 -12.30 1.48 0.90
C SER A 102 -11.67 2.82 1.30
N ARG A 103 -11.43 3.05 2.58
CA ARG A 103 -10.86 4.30 3.09
C ARG A 103 -9.34 4.38 2.92
N GLU A 104 -8.63 3.26 3.12
CA GLU A 104 -7.15 3.22 3.12
C GLU A 104 -6.54 2.94 1.73
N VAL A 105 -7.28 2.31 0.83
CA VAL A 105 -6.78 1.92 -0.50
C VAL A 105 -7.57 2.58 -1.63
N VAL A 106 -8.91 2.52 -1.58
CA VAL A 106 -9.75 3.01 -2.70
C VAL A 106 -9.84 4.54 -2.71
N ALA A 107 -9.87 5.20 -1.56
CA ALA A 107 -9.92 6.67 -1.51
C ALA A 107 -8.62 7.30 -2.05
N PRO A 108 -7.41 6.91 -1.60
CA PRO A 108 -6.16 7.45 -2.15
C PRO A 108 -5.97 7.14 -3.64
N SER A 109 -6.41 5.96 -4.11
CA SER A 109 -6.29 5.62 -5.54
C SER A 109 -7.20 6.48 -6.43
N ARG A 110 -8.38 6.88 -5.95
CA ARG A 110 -9.25 7.83 -6.66
C ARG A 110 -8.68 9.23 -6.69
N GLU A 111 -8.07 9.69 -5.61
CA GLU A 111 -7.39 10.99 -5.56
C GLU A 111 -6.20 11.02 -6.53
N LEU A 112 -5.41 9.95 -6.57
CA LEU A 112 -4.31 9.81 -7.51
C LEU A 112 -4.80 9.82 -8.97
N ALA A 113 -5.89 9.12 -9.29
CA ALA A 113 -6.46 9.10 -10.63
C ALA A 113 -6.98 10.48 -11.05
N THR A 114 -7.61 11.23 -10.15
CA THR A 114 -8.04 12.62 -10.42
C THR A 114 -6.86 13.57 -10.59
N ALA A 115 -5.82 13.44 -9.78
CA ALA A 115 -4.61 14.25 -9.89
C ALA A 115 -3.86 13.98 -11.21
N LEU A 116 -3.76 12.73 -11.64
CA LEU A 116 -3.19 12.36 -12.95
C LEU A 116 -4.03 12.91 -14.10
N GLY A 117 -5.36 12.85 -14.02
CA GLY A 117 -6.26 13.44 -15.03
C GLY A 117 -6.07 14.96 -15.15
N GLN A 118 -5.92 15.67 -14.02
CA GLN A 118 -5.65 17.10 -14.04
C GLN A 118 -4.26 17.43 -14.60
N ALA A 119 -3.25 16.63 -14.27
CA ALA A 119 -1.90 16.80 -14.78
C ALA A 119 -1.84 16.63 -16.31
N THR A 120 -2.54 15.65 -16.86
CA THR A 120 -2.60 15.44 -18.33
C THR A 120 -3.30 16.60 -19.05
N LEU A 121 -4.38 17.14 -18.48
CA LEU A 121 -5.07 18.32 -19.04
C LEU A 121 -4.19 19.58 -18.95
N ALA A 122 -3.46 19.78 -17.87
CA ALA A 122 -2.54 20.89 -17.71
C ALA A 122 -1.38 20.81 -18.71
N PHE A 123 -0.83 19.60 -18.92
CA PHE A 123 0.22 19.36 -19.90
C PHE A 123 -0.28 19.62 -21.34
N GLY A 124 -1.50 19.18 -21.67
CA GLY A 124 -2.11 19.48 -22.98
C GLY A 124 -2.29 20.98 -23.22
N ARG A 125 -2.66 21.76 -22.19
CA ARG A 125 -2.75 23.22 -22.30
C ARG A 125 -1.39 23.88 -22.50
N LEU A 126 -0.35 23.38 -21.81
CA LEU A 126 1.02 23.87 -21.97
C LEU A 126 1.52 23.65 -23.39
N LEU A 127 1.37 22.43 -23.92
CA LEU A 127 1.78 22.12 -25.30
C LEU A 127 1.04 22.99 -26.32
N ARG A 128 -0.26 23.21 -26.13
CA ARG A 128 -1.05 24.08 -27.02
C ARG A 128 -0.57 25.54 -26.96
N GLY A 129 -0.20 26.01 -25.78
CA GLY A 129 0.37 27.34 -25.58
C GLY A 129 1.74 27.51 -26.29
N VAL A 130 2.60 26.51 -26.14
CA VAL A 130 3.92 26.52 -26.78
C VAL A 130 3.81 26.47 -28.31
N LEU A 131 2.95 25.61 -28.86
CA LEU A 131 2.71 25.52 -30.31
C LEU A 131 2.09 26.81 -30.87
N GLY A 132 1.14 27.43 -30.16
CA GLY A 132 0.59 28.73 -30.56
C GLY A 132 1.59 29.86 -30.55
N TYR A 133 2.58 29.82 -29.62
CA TYR A 133 3.62 30.83 -29.58
C TYR A 133 4.64 30.69 -30.70
N THR A 134 4.94 29.48 -31.16
CA THR A 134 5.81 29.24 -32.32
C THR A 134 5.19 29.72 -33.63
N GLU A 135 3.87 29.55 -33.83
CA GLU A 135 3.19 30.13 -34.99
C GLU A 135 3.27 31.66 -35.00
N PHE A 136 3.14 32.32 -33.87
CA PHE A 136 3.26 33.78 -33.77
C PHE A 136 4.68 34.27 -34.11
N LEU A 137 5.72 33.55 -33.75
CA LEU A 137 7.12 33.90 -34.08
C LEU A 137 7.42 33.70 -35.55
N VAL A 138 6.82 32.70 -36.22
CA VAL A 138 7.01 32.44 -37.67
C VAL A 138 6.22 33.43 -38.52
N ALA A 139 4.99 33.75 -38.12
CA ALA A 139 4.15 34.73 -38.82
C ALA A 139 4.64 36.18 -38.69
N GLY A 140 5.29 36.51 -37.56
CA GLY A 140 5.88 37.85 -37.32
C GLY A 140 7.07 38.19 -38.19
N ARG A 141 7.80 37.20 -38.71
CA ARG A 141 9.00 37.42 -39.59
C ARG A 141 8.69 37.74 -41.03
N GLY A 142 7.46 37.51 -41.50
CA GLY A 142 7.10 37.74 -42.90
C GLY A 142 6.66 39.17 -43.27
N ARG A 143 6.52 40.07 -42.28
CA ARG A 143 5.92 41.40 -42.57
C ARG A 143 6.87 42.58 -42.59
N VAL A 144 8.17 42.40 -42.51
CA VAL A 144 9.16 43.50 -42.41
C VAL A 144 9.82 43.83 -43.80
N LEU A 145 9.60 43.02 -44.85
CA LEU A 145 10.32 43.20 -46.12
C LEU A 145 9.51 43.84 -47.26
N SER A 146 8.27 44.35 -47.03
CA SER A 146 7.50 44.93 -48.15
C SER A 146 7.23 46.45 -48.05
N ARG A 147 8.06 47.21 -47.33
CA ARG A 147 7.86 48.69 -47.19
C ARG A 147 8.97 49.56 -47.71
N PHE A 148 9.82 49.02 -48.56
CA PHE A 148 10.88 49.83 -49.22
C PHE A 148 10.90 49.59 -50.75
N GLU A 149 9.76 49.88 -51.38
CA GLU A 149 9.80 50.07 -52.84
C GLU A 149 8.58 50.87 -53.24
N SER A 150 8.77 52.17 -53.37
CA SER A 150 8.19 53.07 -54.39
C SER A 150 8.31 54.53 -53.96
N ASN A 151 9.40 55.11 -54.41
CA ASN A 151 9.38 56.54 -54.72
C ASN A 151 10.18 56.73 -55.98
N PRO A 152 9.57 56.90 -57.16
CA PRO A 152 10.23 57.41 -58.38
C PRO A 152 10.17 58.92 -58.41
N PRO A 153 10.99 59.60 -59.22
CA PRO A 153 11.29 61.03 -59.25
C PRO A 153 10.16 61.90 -59.71
#